data_b430c70e341cd4d15104b67a72ff5178
#
_entry.id   b430c70e341cd4d15104b67a72ff5178
#
_cell.length_a   1.000
_cell.length_b   1.000
_cell.length_c   1.000
_cell.angle_alpha   90.00
_cell.angle_beta   90.00
_cell.angle_gamma   90.00
#
_symmetry.space_group_name_H-M   'P 1'
#
loop_
_entity.id
_entity.type
_entity.pdbx_description
1 polymer ?
#
loop_
_entity_poly.entity_id
_entity_poly.type
_entity_poly.pdbx_seq_one_letter_code
_entity_poly.pdbx_strand_id
1 'polypeptide(L)'
;MTTKAAKYSVRIYAGDQLIYRYSDSNFHRNDQMKSKLSCDARIPEQGKKGTVIKIIYQNGSNGSYQLDDILVGRGDVVMGFHVQQEIVGIVMIAIMFFLSFVALITGIYLKHFKLNSTRFLNIAAFLALSGIWFLSDSALAQEYTSFPALTGMIPFYGTIFEVGVLIFEQLLLTGIFVNLVEQAKTRSELEVYERLLKEDRMTGINNRTAFEEQLQDIEDHAQDYDNAALIFMDVDGLKNTNDLYGHNAGDELIISAALCIKNVFATYGKCYRIGGDEFCVLIFDSIENVDELLKQMDQEIVKYNRNNRYYLSIARGVSFLKDTEGKQKKISDWKYEADQDMYCNKKRRNMNDRL
;
A
#
# COMPACT_ATOMS: atom_id res chain seq x y z
N MET A 1 2.82 23.45 68.70
CA MET A 1 2.05 22.99 67.49
C MET A 1 2.28 23.96 66.33
N THR A 2 3.25 23.72 65.54
CA THR A 2 3.51 24.56 64.34
C THR A 2 2.52 24.13 63.22
N THR A 3 1.50 24.95 63.06
CA THR A 3 0.59 24.80 61.91
C THR A 3 1.40 25.03 60.64
N LYS A 4 1.68 23.98 59.87
CA LYS A 4 2.22 24.12 58.52
C LYS A 4 1.24 24.97 57.71
N ALA A 5 1.68 26.15 57.23
CA ALA A 5 0.88 26.98 56.36
C ALA A 5 0.49 26.18 55.11
N ALA A 6 -0.78 26.24 54.74
CA ALA A 6 -1.28 25.58 53.54
C ALA A 6 -0.50 26.08 52.32
N LYS A 7 0.02 25.15 51.49
CA LYS A 7 0.75 25.50 50.28
C LYS A 7 -0.17 26.16 49.23
N TYR A 8 -1.44 25.70 49.17
CA TYR A 8 -2.44 26.21 48.24
C TYR A 8 -3.74 26.46 48.99
N SER A 9 -4.40 27.56 48.71
CA SER A 9 -5.75 27.79 49.15
C SER A 9 -6.58 28.57 48.13
N VAL A 10 -7.83 28.19 47.98
CA VAL A 10 -8.82 28.89 47.14
C VAL A 10 -10.00 29.29 48.03
N ARG A 11 -10.40 30.56 47.99
CA ARG A 11 -11.56 31.05 48.67
C ARG A 11 -12.41 31.80 47.65
N ILE A 12 -13.71 31.49 47.56
CA ILE A 12 -14.65 32.13 46.68
C ILE A 12 -15.70 32.83 47.57
N TYR A 13 -15.87 34.10 47.30
CA TYR A 13 -16.87 34.93 47.99
C TYR A 13 -17.94 35.42 47.00
N ALA A 14 -19.17 35.48 47.45
CA ALA A 14 -20.27 36.19 46.76
C ALA A 14 -20.63 37.41 47.63
N GLY A 15 -20.22 38.62 47.21
CA GLY A 15 -20.19 39.78 48.12
C GLY A 15 -19.25 39.54 49.29
N ASP A 16 -19.77 39.68 50.48
CA ASP A 16 -18.99 39.42 51.72
C ASP A 16 -19.13 37.98 52.25
N GLN A 17 -19.97 37.18 51.64
CA GLN A 17 -20.23 35.80 52.07
C GLN A 17 -19.23 34.82 51.44
N LEU A 18 -18.48 34.03 52.25
CA LEU A 18 -17.65 32.93 51.80
C LEU A 18 -18.56 31.78 51.36
N ILE A 19 -18.50 31.43 50.07
CA ILE A 19 -19.31 30.35 49.45
C ILE A 19 -18.49 29.07 49.20
N TYR A 20 -17.17 29.19 49.12
CA TYR A 20 -16.28 28.04 48.92
C TYR A 20 -14.91 28.28 49.56
N ARG A 21 -14.37 27.25 50.19
CA ARG A 21 -13.02 27.25 50.73
C ARG A 21 -12.33 25.91 50.49
N TYR A 22 -11.18 25.98 49.87
CA TYR A 22 -10.27 24.85 49.70
C TYR A 22 -8.92 25.21 50.34
N SER A 23 -8.28 24.21 51.00
CA SER A 23 -6.91 24.35 51.55
C SER A 23 -6.25 22.99 51.54
N ASP A 24 -5.01 22.90 51.08
CA ASP A 24 -4.20 21.68 51.09
C ASP A 24 -3.87 21.13 52.48
N SER A 25 -4.05 21.94 53.54
CA SER A 25 -3.90 21.47 54.92
C SER A 25 -4.91 20.39 55.33
N ASN A 26 -6.00 20.23 54.58
CA ASN A 26 -7.08 19.28 54.82
C ASN A 26 -6.88 17.94 54.10
N PHE A 27 -5.87 17.81 53.27
CA PHE A 27 -5.60 16.60 52.50
C PHE A 27 -4.33 15.89 52.98
N HIS A 28 -4.47 14.62 53.32
CA HIS A 28 -3.35 13.75 53.66
C HIS A 28 -2.58 13.30 52.43
N ARG A 29 -1.35 13.75 52.33
CA ARG A 29 -0.17 13.09 51.78
C ARG A 29 0.03 12.90 50.25
N ASN A 30 -0.86 13.27 49.33
CA ASN A 30 -0.62 13.01 47.93
C ASN A 30 -0.78 14.21 46.97
N ASP A 31 -0.52 15.42 47.43
CA ASP A 31 -0.82 16.65 46.70
C ASP A 31 0.18 17.08 45.60
N GLN A 32 1.14 16.24 45.24
CA GLN A 32 2.05 16.57 44.12
C GLN A 32 1.40 16.41 42.73
N MET A 33 0.14 15.96 42.67
CA MET A 33 -0.47 15.48 41.43
C MET A 33 -1.66 16.25 40.91
N LYS A 34 -2.13 17.26 41.57
CA LYS A 34 -3.31 17.99 41.02
C LYS A 34 -2.87 19.17 40.15
N SER A 35 -2.65 18.90 38.87
CA SER A 35 -2.50 19.93 37.83
C SER A 35 -3.82 20.64 37.52
N LYS A 36 -4.97 20.06 37.88
CA LYS A 36 -6.31 20.66 37.67
C LYS A 36 -7.13 20.54 38.93
N LEU A 37 -7.36 21.66 39.60
CA LEU A 37 -8.30 21.76 40.70
C LEU A 37 -9.63 22.27 40.16
N SER A 38 -10.65 21.42 40.12
CA SER A 38 -12.02 21.85 39.85
C SER A 38 -12.69 22.29 41.16
N CYS A 39 -13.18 23.50 41.23
CA CYS A 39 -13.85 24.07 42.40
C CYS A 39 -15.28 24.44 42.04
N ASP A 40 -16.26 23.68 42.49
CA ASP A 40 -17.68 23.98 42.32
C ASP A 40 -18.21 24.77 43.53
N ALA A 41 -18.65 25.99 43.28
CA ALA A 41 -19.27 26.84 44.28
C ALA A 41 -20.67 27.27 43.86
N ARG A 42 -21.64 27.07 44.73
CA ARG A 42 -23.00 27.55 44.49
C ARG A 42 -23.14 29.02 44.92
N ILE A 43 -23.51 29.87 43.98
CA ILE A 43 -23.86 31.25 44.29
C ILE A 43 -25.26 31.25 44.93
N PRO A 44 -25.46 31.88 46.08
CA PRO A 44 -26.77 31.97 46.74
C PRO A 44 -27.81 32.65 45.80
N GLU A 45 -29.01 32.09 45.70
CA GLU A 45 -30.12 32.64 44.88
C GLU A 45 -30.56 34.03 45.33
N GLN A 46 -30.27 34.45 46.56
CA GLN A 46 -30.63 35.75 47.12
C GLN A 46 -29.61 36.85 46.79
N GLY A 47 -28.67 36.60 45.87
CA GLY A 47 -27.71 37.60 45.41
C GLY A 47 -28.42 38.78 44.73
N LYS A 48 -28.22 39.98 45.26
CA LYS A 48 -28.73 41.22 44.64
C LYS A 48 -28.07 41.37 43.28
N LYS A 49 -28.82 41.92 42.30
CA LYS A 49 -28.28 42.24 40.98
C LYS A 49 -27.00 43.05 41.12
N GLY A 50 -25.86 42.53 40.63
CA GLY A 50 -24.53 43.16 40.78
C GLY A 50 -23.68 42.60 41.90
N THR A 51 -23.98 41.40 42.46
CA THR A 51 -23.09 40.73 43.44
C THR A 51 -21.74 40.42 42.81
N VAL A 52 -20.65 40.92 43.40
CA VAL A 52 -19.28 40.66 42.95
C VAL A 52 -18.85 39.31 43.46
N ILE A 53 -18.39 38.45 42.54
CA ILE A 53 -17.72 37.19 42.89
C ILE A 53 -16.21 37.46 43.02
N LYS A 54 -15.69 37.24 44.20
CA LYS A 54 -14.29 37.44 44.53
C LYS A 54 -13.62 36.09 44.74
N ILE A 55 -12.68 35.73 43.88
CA ILE A 55 -11.87 34.51 43.97
C ILE A 55 -10.50 34.92 44.52
N ILE A 56 -10.15 34.37 45.66
CA ILE A 56 -8.81 34.56 46.27
C ILE A 56 -8.06 33.26 46.15
N TYR A 57 -7.00 33.29 45.38
CA TYR A 57 -6.08 32.17 45.21
C TYR A 57 -4.77 32.51 45.96
N GLN A 58 -4.32 31.63 46.81
CA GLN A 58 -3.07 31.79 47.53
C GLN A 58 -2.17 30.61 47.23
N ASN A 59 -0.97 30.87 46.73
CA ASN A 59 0.03 29.88 46.43
C ASN A 59 1.27 30.13 47.31
N GLY A 60 1.82 29.03 47.83
CA GLY A 60 3.03 29.06 48.68
C GLY A 60 4.37 29.10 47.93
N SER A 61 4.39 29.20 46.59
CA SER A 61 5.59 29.26 45.77
C SER A 61 5.57 30.44 44.79
N ASN A 62 6.75 30.99 44.45
CA ASN A 62 6.93 32.14 43.56
C ASN A 62 6.75 31.78 42.06
N GLY A 63 5.77 30.98 41.70
CA GLY A 63 5.49 30.60 40.31
C GLY A 63 4.31 31.38 39.72
N SER A 64 4.33 31.63 38.43
CA SER A 64 3.16 32.11 37.67
C SER A 64 2.24 30.92 37.35
N TYR A 65 0.95 31.08 37.59
CA TYR A 65 -0.06 30.05 37.33
C TYR A 65 -1.08 30.63 36.36
N GLN A 66 -1.50 29.81 35.40
CA GLN A 66 -2.59 30.10 34.51
C GLN A 66 -3.88 29.61 35.18
N LEU A 67 -4.84 30.50 35.35
CA LEU A 67 -6.21 30.12 35.76
C LEU A 67 -6.88 29.55 34.51
N ASP A 68 -7.38 28.32 34.61
CA ASP A 68 -8.26 27.74 33.60
C ASP A 68 -9.63 28.46 33.60
N ASP A 69 -10.45 28.16 32.58
CA ASP A 69 -11.72 28.82 32.35
C ASP A 69 -12.66 28.79 33.59
N ILE A 70 -13.20 29.95 33.96
CA ILE A 70 -14.20 30.05 35.00
C ILE A 70 -15.56 29.98 34.34
N LEU A 71 -16.27 28.87 34.52
CA LEU A 71 -17.62 28.69 34.02
C LEU A 71 -18.60 29.23 35.06
N VAL A 72 -19.39 30.23 34.66
CA VAL A 72 -20.47 30.81 35.50
C VAL A 72 -21.80 30.60 34.77
N GLY A 73 -22.72 29.88 35.40
CA GLY A 73 -24.02 29.58 34.80
C GLY A 73 -24.98 28.97 35.79
N ARG A 74 -26.18 28.63 35.32
CA ARG A 74 -27.13 27.83 36.11
C ARG A 74 -26.52 26.45 36.35
N GLY A 75 -26.70 25.87 37.52
CA GLY A 75 -26.08 24.64 37.96
C GLY A 75 -26.33 23.45 37.01
N ASP A 76 -27.51 23.42 36.41
CA ASP A 76 -27.90 22.44 35.39
C ASP A 76 -27.06 22.56 34.10
N VAL A 77 -26.74 23.80 33.68
CA VAL A 77 -25.94 24.06 32.46
C VAL A 77 -24.46 23.75 32.69
N VAL A 78 -23.90 24.18 33.83
CA VAL A 78 -22.50 23.92 34.18
C VAL A 78 -22.27 22.42 34.37
N MET A 79 -23.19 21.74 35.06
CA MET A 79 -23.13 20.29 35.24
C MET A 79 -23.28 19.54 33.92
N GLY A 80 -24.17 20.04 33.02
CA GLY A 80 -24.30 19.47 31.68
C GLY A 80 -23.03 19.55 30.84
N PHE A 81 -22.27 20.66 30.96
CA PHE A 81 -21.01 20.81 30.24
C PHE A 81 -19.94 19.81 30.71
N HIS A 82 -19.77 19.61 32.02
CA HIS A 82 -18.86 18.61 32.57
C HIS A 82 -19.27 17.19 32.18
N VAL A 83 -20.56 16.85 32.34
CA VAL A 83 -21.09 15.55 31.95
C VAL A 83 -20.89 15.29 30.45
N GLN A 84 -21.05 16.31 29.60
CA GLN A 84 -20.84 16.15 28.16
C GLN A 84 -19.37 15.87 27.82
N GLN A 85 -18.41 16.52 28.45
CA GLN A 85 -16.99 16.23 28.24
C GLN A 85 -16.63 14.81 28.69
N GLU A 86 -17.14 14.37 29.85
CA GLU A 86 -16.90 13.02 30.36
C GLU A 86 -17.53 11.94 29.47
N ILE A 87 -18.76 12.18 28.95
CA ILE A 87 -19.42 11.26 28.03
C ILE A 87 -18.58 11.07 26.75
N VAL A 88 -18.02 12.14 26.19
CA VAL A 88 -17.16 12.05 25.00
C VAL A 88 -15.94 11.17 25.30
N GLY A 89 -15.29 11.35 26.45
CA GLY A 89 -14.16 10.52 26.88
C GLY A 89 -14.53 9.03 27.00
N ILE A 90 -15.65 8.74 27.67
CA ILE A 90 -16.15 7.36 27.84
C ILE A 90 -16.48 6.72 26.48
N VAL A 91 -17.14 7.46 25.58
CA VAL A 91 -17.48 6.97 24.24
C VAL A 91 -16.20 6.67 23.46
N MET A 92 -15.19 7.53 23.50
CA MET A 92 -13.89 7.30 22.83
C MET A 92 -13.19 6.04 23.36
N ILE A 93 -13.16 5.85 24.68
CA ILE A 93 -12.60 4.65 25.30
C ILE A 93 -13.35 3.40 24.85
N ALA A 94 -14.68 3.44 24.82
CA ALA A 94 -15.51 2.32 24.36
C ALA A 94 -15.24 1.97 22.89
N ILE A 95 -15.10 3.00 22.03
CA ILE A 95 -14.74 2.81 20.61
C ILE A 95 -13.36 2.14 20.49
N MET A 96 -12.35 2.58 21.25
CA MET A 96 -11.02 2.01 21.19
C MET A 96 -11.01 0.53 21.60
N PHE A 97 -11.70 0.16 22.66
CA PHE A 97 -11.82 -1.24 23.07
C PHE A 97 -12.61 -2.07 22.04
N PHE A 98 -13.68 -1.52 21.46
CA PHE A 98 -14.42 -2.19 20.41
C PHE A 98 -13.55 -2.45 19.16
N LEU A 99 -12.82 -1.45 18.70
CA LEU A 99 -11.89 -1.61 17.56
C LEU A 99 -10.75 -2.58 17.86
N SER A 100 -10.23 -2.56 19.09
CA SER A 100 -9.24 -3.55 19.57
C SER A 100 -9.80 -4.98 19.48
N PHE A 101 -11.03 -5.18 19.92
CA PHE A 101 -11.70 -6.47 19.88
C PHE A 101 -11.92 -6.97 18.45
N VAL A 102 -12.38 -6.09 17.56
CA VAL A 102 -12.54 -6.42 16.13
C VAL A 102 -11.19 -6.79 15.50
N ALA A 103 -10.14 -6.02 15.76
CA ALA A 103 -8.79 -6.30 15.26
C ALA A 103 -8.25 -7.64 15.80
N LEU A 104 -8.50 -7.95 17.07
CA LEU A 104 -8.10 -9.22 17.69
C LEU A 104 -8.79 -10.41 17.02
N ILE A 105 -10.12 -10.35 16.85
CA ILE A 105 -10.89 -11.41 16.17
C ILE A 105 -10.39 -11.60 14.73
N THR A 106 -10.19 -10.50 14.01
CA THR A 106 -9.68 -10.55 12.62
C THR A 106 -8.29 -11.20 12.59
N GLY A 107 -7.40 -10.84 13.53
CA GLY A 107 -6.08 -11.44 13.65
C GLY A 107 -6.12 -12.94 13.94
N ILE A 108 -6.98 -13.38 14.84
CA ILE A 108 -7.19 -14.82 15.15
C ILE A 108 -7.74 -15.56 13.93
N TYR A 109 -8.74 -15.00 13.25
CA TYR A 109 -9.33 -15.57 12.04
C TYR A 109 -8.29 -15.76 10.95
N LEU A 110 -7.49 -14.72 10.62
CA LEU A 110 -6.42 -14.80 9.62
C LEU A 110 -5.36 -15.83 10.00
N LYS A 111 -5.01 -15.93 11.28
CA LYS A 111 -4.07 -16.95 11.79
C LYS A 111 -4.59 -18.37 11.55
N HIS A 112 -5.90 -18.60 11.70
CA HIS A 112 -6.53 -19.89 11.43
C HIS A 112 -6.33 -20.32 9.96
N PHE A 113 -6.37 -19.38 9.02
CA PHE A 113 -6.12 -19.62 7.59
C PHE A 113 -4.64 -19.53 7.18
N LYS A 114 -3.70 -19.55 8.13
CA LYS A 114 -2.25 -19.42 7.89
C LYS A 114 -1.85 -18.13 7.14
N LEU A 115 -2.69 -17.10 7.20
CA LEU A 115 -2.42 -15.78 6.65
C LEU A 115 -1.67 -14.91 7.68
N ASN A 116 -0.96 -13.89 7.19
CA ASN A 116 -0.19 -12.99 8.07
C ASN A 116 -1.12 -12.17 8.97
N SER A 117 -1.23 -12.58 10.23
CA SER A 117 -2.12 -12.01 11.26
C SER A 117 -1.45 -11.04 12.21
N THR A 118 -0.12 -10.96 12.19
CA THR A 118 0.67 -10.19 13.17
C THR A 118 0.30 -8.72 13.21
N ARG A 119 -0.05 -8.13 12.08
CA ARG A 119 -0.48 -6.72 11.99
C ARG A 119 -1.75 -6.44 12.80
N PHE A 120 -2.74 -7.30 12.65
CA PHE A 120 -4.03 -7.13 13.33
C PHE A 120 -3.88 -7.35 14.84
N LEU A 121 -3.04 -8.29 15.26
CA LEU A 121 -2.73 -8.53 16.67
C LEU A 121 -1.99 -7.34 17.31
N ASN A 122 -1.05 -6.73 16.59
CA ASN A 122 -0.34 -5.54 17.06
C ASN A 122 -1.28 -4.32 17.15
N ILE A 123 -2.17 -4.11 16.18
CA ILE A 123 -3.19 -3.05 16.22
C ILE A 123 -4.13 -3.28 17.40
N ALA A 124 -4.57 -4.51 17.65
CA ALA A 124 -5.42 -4.84 18.77
C ALA A 124 -4.76 -4.50 20.10
N ALA A 125 -3.49 -4.89 20.28
CA ALA A 125 -2.71 -4.60 21.48
C ALA A 125 -2.52 -3.08 21.69
N PHE A 126 -2.20 -2.34 20.63
CA PHE A 126 -2.05 -0.90 20.67
C PHE A 126 -3.35 -0.20 21.12
N LEU A 127 -4.46 -0.51 20.48
CA LEU A 127 -5.76 0.08 20.80
C LEU A 127 -6.20 -0.26 22.25
N ALA A 128 -5.95 -1.49 22.70
CA ALA A 128 -6.26 -1.88 24.08
C ALA A 128 -5.43 -1.08 25.11
N LEU A 129 -4.11 -0.95 24.87
CA LEU A 129 -3.22 -0.19 25.74
C LEU A 129 -3.58 1.30 25.74
N SER A 130 -3.87 1.89 24.59
CA SER A 130 -4.31 3.27 24.49
C SER A 130 -5.64 3.50 25.21
N GLY A 131 -6.59 2.55 25.10
CA GLY A 131 -7.85 2.60 25.84
C GLY A 131 -7.65 2.56 27.36
N ILE A 132 -6.73 1.71 27.86
CA ILE A 132 -6.35 1.64 29.29
C ILE A 132 -5.71 2.95 29.73
N TRP A 133 -4.85 3.54 28.92
CA TRP A 133 -4.21 4.83 29.23
C TRP A 133 -5.24 5.95 29.34
N PHE A 134 -6.14 6.09 28.36
CA PHE A 134 -7.24 7.06 28.40
C PHE A 134 -8.14 6.86 29.63
N LEU A 135 -8.42 5.60 29.99
CA LEU A 135 -9.19 5.28 31.20
C LEU A 135 -8.46 5.75 32.47
N SER A 136 -7.14 5.58 32.54
CA SER A 136 -6.35 5.99 33.69
C SER A 136 -6.22 7.51 33.84
N ASP A 137 -6.21 8.25 32.72
CA ASP A 137 -6.12 9.72 32.69
C ASP A 137 -7.50 10.40 32.84
N SER A 138 -8.58 9.64 32.71
CA SER A 138 -9.94 10.19 32.83
C SER A 138 -10.24 10.65 34.25
N ALA A 139 -11.04 11.74 34.37
CA ALA A 139 -11.49 12.26 35.67
C ALA A 139 -12.21 11.20 36.52
N LEU A 140 -12.88 10.24 35.88
CA LEU A 140 -13.53 9.10 36.51
C LEU A 140 -12.55 8.24 37.34
N ALA A 141 -11.34 7.97 36.82
CA ALA A 141 -10.34 7.18 37.53
C ALA A 141 -9.83 7.93 38.76
N GLN A 142 -9.79 9.27 38.72
CA GLN A 142 -9.36 10.11 39.84
C GLN A 142 -10.41 10.23 40.96
N GLU A 143 -11.70 10.14 40.63
CA GLU A 143 -12.78 10.38 41.60
C GLU A 143 -13.33 9.08 42.23
N TYR A 144 -13.29 7.95 41.51
CA TYR A 144 -13.89 6.68 41.92
C TYR A 144 -12.90 5.63 42.44
N THR A 145 -11.59 5.77 42.20
CA THR A 145 -10.63 4.82 42.76
C THR A 145 -10.30 5.15 44.19
N SER A 146 -11.07 4.59 45.09
CA SER A 146 -10.76 4.57 46.56
C SER A 146 -9.52 3.73 46.92
N PHE A 147 -8.54 3.60 46.00
CA PHE A 147 -7.28 2.92 46.26
C PHE A 147 -6.14 3.93 46.47
N PRO A 148 -5.91 4.38 47.71
CA PRO A 148 -4.85 5.37 48.04
C PRO A 148 -3.43 4.87 47.71
N ALA A 149 -3.26 3.56 47.55
CA ALA A 149 -1.96 2.96 47.27
C ALA A 149 -1.53 3.13 45.78
N LEU A 150 -2.48 3.23 44.86
CA LEU A 150 -2.18 3.42 43.42
C LEU A 150 -1.96 4.90 43.06
N THR A 151 -2.69 5.82 43.71
CA THR A 151 -2.64 7.25 43.38
C THR A 151 -1.32 7.94 43.75
N GLY A 152 -0.55 7.43 44.73
CA GLY A 152 0.76 7.98 45.07
C GLY A 152 1.90 7.59 44.15
N MET A 153 1.70 6.56 43.34
CA MET A 153 2.67 6.04 42.34
C MET A 153 2.38 6.49 40.91
N ILE A 154 1.20 7.04 40.63
CA ILE A 154 0.69 7.39 39.30
C ILE A 154 1.61 8.35 38.51
N PRO A 155 2.31 9.40 39.08
CA PRO A 155 3.18 10.24 38.23
C PRO A 155 4.36 9.48 37.68
N PHE A 156 4.96 8.63 38.48
CA PHE A 156 6.11 7.84 38.06
C PHE A 156 5.68 6.75 37.06
N TYR A 157 4.56 6.08 37.33
CA TYR A 157 4.02 5.09 36.41
C TYR A 157 3.40 5.74 35.13
N GLY A 158 2.82 6.93 35.21
CA GLY A 158 2.33 7.70 34.07
C GLY A 158 3.44 7.97 33.08
N THR A 159 4.59 8.48 33.53
CA THR A 159 5.75 8.74 32.69
C THR A 159 6.33 7.46 32.07
N ILE A 160 6.44 6.38 32.85
CA ILE A 160 6.89 5.07 32.34
C ILE A 160 5.91 4.55 31.28
N PHE A 161 4.61 4.70 31.51
CA PHE A 161 3.59 4.26 30.57
C PHE A 161 3.63 5.07 29.25
N GLU A 162 3.77 6.41 29.34
CA GLU A 162 3.93 7.26 28.14
C GLU A 162 5.16 6.87 27.32
N VAL A 163 6.30 6.64 27.98
CA VAL A 163 7.51 6.15 27.32
C VAL A 163 7.27 4.76 26.70
N GLY A 164 6.56 3.89 27.40
CA GLY A 164 6.17 2.57 26.90
C GLY A 164 5.30 2.63 25.66
N VAL A 165 4.32 3.54 25.61
CA VAL A 165 3.47 3.78 24.44
C VAL A 165 4.30 4.28 23.26
N LEU A 166 5.19 5.26 23.46
CA LEU A 166 6.07 5.79 22.43
C LEU A 166 7.00 4.70 21.85
N ILE A 167 7.59 3.87 22.72
CA ILE A 167 8.42 2.73 22.29
C ILE A 167 7.58 1.75 21.45
N PHE A 168 6.36 1.44 21.89
CA PHE A 168 5.47 0.53 21.18
C PHE A 168 5.05 1.09 19.81
N GLU A 169 4.71 2.38 19.73
CA GLU A 169 4.43 3.07 18.46
C GLU A 169 5.61 3.00 17.51
N GLN A 170 6.82 3.25 18.02
CA GLN A 170 8.04 3.16 17.23
C GLN A 170 8.30 1.74 16.72
N LEU A 171 8.09 0.72 17.54
CA LEU A 171 8.21 -0.68 17.14
C LEU A 171 7.16 -1.05 16.08
N LEU A 172 5.93 -0.57 16.24
CA LEU A 172 4.85 -0.81 15.29
C LEU A 172 5.15 -0.16 13.92
N LEU A 173 5.59 1.10 13.91
CA LEU A 173 6.00 1.80 12.69
C LEU A 173 7.19 1.10 12.02
N THR A 174 8.18 0.68 12.80
CA THR A 174 9.33 -0.09 12.30
C THR A 174 8.88 -1.41 11.70
N GLY A 175 7.98 -2.13 12.36
CA GLY A 175 7.40 -3.39 11.85
C GLY A 175 6.62 -3.19 10.56
N ILE A 176 5.84 -2.12 10.44
CA ILE A 176 5.13 -1.76 9.20
C ILE A 176 6.14 -1.46 8.09
N PHE A 177 7.16 -0.65 8.38
CA PHE A 177 8.19 -0.27 7.41
C PHE A 177 8.96 -1.49 6.89
N VAL A 178 9.45 -2.35 7.79
CA VAL A 178 10.15 -3.59 7.39
C VAL A 178 9.27 -4.47 6.50
N ASN A 179 8.00 -4.60 6.84
CA ASN A 179 7.05 -5.40 6.06
C ASN A 179 6.78 -4.80 4.66
N LEU A 180 6.70 -3.46 4.55
CA LEU A 180 6.56 -2.79 3.25
C LEU A 180 7.79 -3.01 2.38
N VAL A 181 8.99 -2.91 2.96
CA VAL A 181 10.26 -3.18 2.26
C VAL A 181 10.33 -4.63 1.78
N GLU A 182 9.96 -5.59 2.64
CA GLU A 182 9.93 -7.02 2.28
C GLU A 182 8.93 -7.31 1.16
N GLN A 183 7.74 -6.72 1.21
CA GLN A 183 6.76 -6.85 0.13
C GLN A 183 7.25 -6.25 -1.19
N ALA A 184 7.88 -5.07 -1.14
CA ALA A 184 8.45 -4.44 -2.33
C ALA A 184 9.55 -5.32 -2.93
N LYS A 185 10.42 -5.91 -2.09
CA LYS A 185 11.47 -6.84 -2.51
C LYS A 185 10.89 -8.10 -3.16
N THR A 186 9.93 -8.76 -2.50
CA THR A 186 9.27 -9.96 -3.03
C THR A 186 8.58 -9.68 -4.36
N ARG A 187 7.92 -8.52 -4.50
CA ARG A 187 7.29 -8.12 -5.75
C ARG A 187 8.31 -7.92 -6.87
N SER A 188 9.42 -7.24 -6.56
CA SER A 188 10.52 -7.05 -7.52
C SER A 188 11.15 -8.39 -7.94
N GLU A 189 11.35 -9.32 -7.00
CA GLU A 189 11.84 -10.66 -7.30
C GLU A 189 10.87 -11.44 -8.20
N LEU A 190 9.56 -11.37 -7.94
CA LEU A 190 8.54 -11.99 -8.78
C LEU A 190 8.54 -11.41 -10.21
N GLU A 191 8.62 -10.09 -10.35
CA GLU A 191 8.71 -9.44 -11.67
C GLU A 191 9.95 -9.90 -12.46
N VAL A 192 11.10 -10.07 -11.78
CA VAL A 192 12.30 -10.61 -12.39
C VAL A 192 12.13 -12.08 -12.78
N TYR A 193 11.52 -12.90 -11.90
CA TYR A 193 11.23 -14.31 -12.22
C TYR A 193 10.27 -14.44 -13.39
N GLU A 194 9.19 -13.65 -13.43
CA GLU A 194 8.25 -13.64 -14.55
C GLU A 194 8.94 -13.27 -15.87
N ARG A 195 9.81 -12.26 -15.84
CA ARG A 195 10.60 -11.88 -17.01
C ARG A 195 11.52 -13.02 -17.47
N LEU A 196 12.25 -13.65 -16.53
CA LEU A 196 13.13 -14.78 -16.85
C LEU A 196 12.37 -15.99 -17.41
N LEU A 197 11.11 -16.18 -17.01
CA LEU A 197 10.27 -17.25 -17.51
C LEU A 197 9.66 -16.92 -18.89
N LYS A 198 9.54 -15.65 -19.25
CA LYS A 198 8.85 -15.18 -20.46
C LYS A 198 9.77 -14.64 -21.56
N GLU A 199 11.05 -14.43 -21.27
CA GLU A 199 12.05 -14.00 -22.26
C GLU A 199 12.89 -15.19 -22.79
N ASP A 200 13.24 -15.17 -24.07
CA ASP A 200 14.25 -16.06 -24.65
C ASP A 200 15.64 -15.51 -24.30
N ARG A 201 16.44 -16.32 -23.63
CA ARG A 201 17.77 -15.91 -23.11
C ARG A 201 18.78 -15.54 -24.19
N MET A 202 18.65 -16.11 -25.39
CA MET A 202 19.57 -15.85 -26.49
C MET A 202 19.24 -14.53 -27.19
N THR A 203 17.95 -14.27 -27.40
CA THR A 203 17.50 -13.18 -28.27
C THR A 203 16.95 -11.96 -27.53
N GLY A 204 16.57 -12.11 -26.25
CA GLY A 204 15.98 -11.04 -25.44
C GLY A 204 14.61 -10.56 -25.92
N ILE A 205 13.92 -11.35 -26.72
CA ILE A 205 12.49 -11.19 -27.03
C ILE A 205 11.68 -12.21 -26.24
N ASN A 206 10.34 -12.12 -26.29
CA ASN A 206 9.51 -13.09 -25.55
C ASN A 206 9.72 -14.51 -26.08
N ASN A 207 9.58 -15.50 -25.21
CA ASN A 207 9.68 -16.90 -25.54
C ASN A 207 8.33 -17.53 -25.90
N ARG A 208 8.34 -18.84 -26.17
CA ARG A 208 7.16 -19.64 -26.49
C ARG A 208 6.08 -19.59 -25.39
N THR A 209 6.49 -19.66 -24.13
CA THR A 209 5.53 -19.60 -23.01
C THR A 209 4.74 -18.30 -23.01
N ALA A 210 5.45 -17.16 -23.20
CA ALA A 210 4.80 -15.87 -23.29
C ALA A 210 3.86 -15.76 -24.53
N PHE A 211 4.21 -16.42 -25.63
CA PHE A 211 3.35 -16.48 -26.82
C PHE A 211 2.06 -17.26 -26.55
N GLU A 212 2.18 -18.45 -25.96
CA GLU A 212 1.02 -19.30 -25.63
C GLU A 212 0.08 -18.63 -24.62
N GLU A 213 0.62 -17.97 -23.59
CA GLU A 213 -0.17 -17.17 -22.66
C GLU A 213 -0.91 -16.00 -23.34
N GLN A 214 -0.25 -15.29 -24.27
CA GLN A 214 -0.90 -14.20 -24.99
C GLN A 214 -2.03 -14.70 -25.90
N LEU A 215 -1.87 -15.86 -26.52
CA LEU A 215 -2.94 -16.46 -27.32
C LEU A 215 -4.13 -16.90 -26.44
N GLN A 216 -3.86 -17.42 -25.26
CA GLN A 216 -4.91 -17.77 -24.30
C GLN A 216 -5.66 -16.50 -23.83
N ASP A 217 -4.94 -15.41 -23.55
CA ASP A 217 -5.55 -14.13 -23.19
C ASP A 217 -6.46 -13.59 -24.30
N ILE A 218 -6.04 -13.70 -25.56
CA ILE A 218 -6.88 -13.34 -26.72
C ILE A 218 -8.13 -14.23 -26.83
N GLU A 219 -8.02 -15.51 -26.49
CA GLU A 219 -9.17 -16.43 -26.51
C GLU A 219 -10.16 -16.12 -25.38
N ASP A 220 -9.66 -15.88 -24.17
CA ASP A 220 -10.47 -15.65 -22.97
C ASP A 220 -11.13 -14.25 -22.98
N HIS A 221 -10.48 -13.26 -23.59
CA HIS A 221 -10.92 -11.86 -23.66
C HIS A 221 -11.14 -11.40 -25.11
N ALA A 222 -11.73 -12.26 -25.93
CA ALA A 222 -11.91 -12.06 -27.36
C ALA A 222 -12.59 -10.73 -27.74
N GLN A 223 -13.46 -10.22 -26.88
CA GLN A 223 -14.19 -8.97 -27.04
C GLN A 223 -13.31 -7.71 -26.90
N ASP A 224 -12.17 -7.83 -26.22
CA ASP A 224 -11.24 -6.71 -25.96
C ASP A 224 -10.27 -6.51 -27.12
N TYR A 225 -10.21 -7.50 -28.06
CA TYR A 225 -9.39 -7.46 -29.25
C TYR A 225 -10.24 -7.18 -30.46
N ASP A 226 -10.25 -5.94 -30.95
CA ASP A 226 -11.03 -5.59 -32.15
C ASP A 226 -10.53 -6.34 -33.38
N ASN A 227 -9.20 -6.33 -33.59
CA ASN A 227 -8.53 -7.18 -34.58
C ASN A 227 -7.06 -7.38 -34.15
N ALA A 228 -6.40 -8.40 -34.73
CA ALA A 228 -4.99 -8.64 -34.51
C ALA A 228 -4.39 -9.33 -35.76
N ALA A 229 -3.11 -9.09 -36.03
CA ALA A 229 -2.37 -9.83 -37.02
C ALA A 229 -1.33 -10.73 -36.35
N LEU A 230 -1.24 -11.96 -36.83
CA LEU A 230 -0.22 -12.93 -36.47
C LEU A 230 0.72 -13.13 -37.64
N ILE A 231 2.01 -12.93 -37.44
CA ILE A 231 3.05 -13.17 -38.40
C ILE A 231 3.92 -14.31 -37.90
N PHE A 232 3.93 -15.45 -38.59
CA PHE A 232 4.92 -16.51 -38.42
C PHE A 232 6.14 -16.24 -39.28
N MET A 233 7.31 -16.53 -38.71
CA MET A 233 8.59 -16.29 -39.39
C MET A 233 9.54 -17.47 -39.09
N ASP A 234 10.34 -17.84 -40.11
CA ASP A 234 11.33 -18.92 -40.05
C ASP A 234 12.63 -18.45 -40.68
N VAL A 235 13.75 -18.62 -40.02
CA VAL A 235 15.08 -18.25 -40.54
C VAL A 235 15.57 -19.30 -41.49
N ASP A 236 15.71 -18.92 -42.78
CA ASP A 236 16.15 -19.80 -43.81
C ASP A 236 17.64 -20.17 -43.68
N GLY A 237 17.98 -21.44 -43.95
CA GLY A 237 19.35 -21.87 -44.09
C GLY A 237 20.17 -21.97 -42.79
N LEU A 238 19.56 -21.88 -41.59
CA LEU A 238 20.26 -21.97 -40.31
C LEU A 238 21.13 -23.22 -40.20
N LYS A 239 20.60 -24.38 -40.64
CA LYS A 239 21.37 -25.63 -40.63
C LYS A 239 22.62 -25.53 -41.50
N ASN A 240 22.54 -24.98 -42.67
CA ASN A 240 23.68 -24.81 -43.55
C ASN A 240 24.72 -23.86 -42.94
N THR A 241 24.27 -22.79 -42.28
CA THR A 241 25.17 -21.86 -41.57
C THR A 241 25.89 -22.57 -40.44
N ASN A 242 25.20 -23.40 -39.65
CA ASN A 242 25.77 -24.20 -38.58
C ASN A 242 26.81 -25.21 -39.13
N ASP A 243 26.46 -25.91 -40.22
CA ASP A 243 27.32 -26.96 -40.83
C ASP A 243 28.59 -26.36 -41.42
N LEU A 244 28.50 -25.15 -42.02
CA LEU A 244 29.62 -24.46 -42.69
C LEU A 244 30.49 -23.66 -41.75
N TYR A 245 29.90 -22.99 -40.75
CA TYR A 245 30.59 -21.98 -39.91
C TYR A 245 30.56 -22.28 -38.43
N GLY A 246 29.87 -23.37 -38.02
CA GLY A 246 29.71 -23.78 -36.63
C GLY A 246 28.51 -23.13 -35.93
N HIS A 247 28.11 -23.67 -34.78
CA HIS A 247 26.94 -23.27 -34.02
C HIS A 247 26.96 -21.80 -33.60
N ASN A 248 28.11 -21.21 -33.28
CA ASN A 248 28.22 -19.80 -32.92
C ASN A 248 27.75 -18.88 -34.06
N ALA A 249 27.98 -19.27 -35.32
CA ALA A 249 27.48 -18.50 -36.46
C ALA A 249 25.99 -18.58 -36.64
N GLY A 250 25.39 -19.74 -36.34
CA GLY A 250 23.93 -19.88 -36.30
C GLY A 250 23.30 -19.10 -35.15
N ASP A 251 23.91 -19.09 -33.97
CA ASP A 251 23.47 -18.30 -32.83
C ASP A 251 23.48 -16.79 -33.16
N GLU A 252 24.57 -16.33 -33.81
CA GLU A 252 24.67 -14.93 -34.30
C GLU A 252 23.56 -14.59 -35.31
N LEU A 253 23.26 -15.52 -36.23
CA LEU A 253 22.19 -15.35 -37.20
C LEU A 253 20.81 -15.25 -36.53
N ILE A 254 20.53 -16.08 -35.52
CA ILE A 254 19.29 -16.05 -34.75
C ILE A 254 19.16 -14.75 -33.95
N ILE A 255 20.23 -14.31 -33.28
CA ILE A 255 20.24 -13.03 -32.56
C ILE A 255 19.97 -11.87 -33.51
N SER A 256 20.57 -11.91 -34.70
CA SER A 256 20.40 -10.88 -35.70
C SER A 256 18.98 -10.86 -36.26
N ALA A 257 18.39 -12.04 -36.52
CA ALA A 257 16.98 -12.16 -36.92
C ALA A 257 16.04 -11.51 -35.87
N ALA A 258 16.24 -11.88 -34.62
CA ALA A 258 15.47 -11.30 -33.51
C ALA A 258 15.59 -9.77 -33.42
N LEU A 259 16.81 -9.24 -33.64
CA LEU A 259 17.05 -7.80 -33.63
C LEU A 259 16.33 -7.09 -34.78
N CYS A 260 16.40 -7.64 -36.00
CA CYS A 260 15.67 -7.10 -37.14
C CYS A 260 14.15 -7.10 -36.90
N ILE A 261 13.60 -8.21 -36.36
CA ILE A 261 12.19 -8.35 -36.01
C ILE A 261 11.81 -7.30 -34.94
N LYS A 262 12.59 -7.20 -33.89
CA LYS A 262 12.34 -6.24 -32.81
C LYS A 262 12.37 -4.80 -33.27
N ASN A 263 13.33 -4.42 -34.12
CA ASN A 263 13.47 -3.07 -34.62
C ASN A 263 12.24 -2.59 -35.42
N VAL A 264 11.60 -3.51 -36.16
CA VAL A 264 10.45 -3.19 -36.98
C VAL A 264 9.14 -3.27 -36.23
N PHE A 265 8.95 -4.33 -35.44
CA PHE A 265 7.62 -4.68 -34.91
C PHE A 265 7.40 -4.32 -33.44
N ALA A 266 8.44 -4.06 -32.64
CA ALA A 266 8.27 -3.88 -31.20
C ALA A 266 7.40 -2.68 -30.79
N THR A 267 7.25 -1.68 -31.65
CA THR A 267 6.38 -0.51 -31.43
C THR A 267 4.90 -0.82 -31.69
N TYR A 268 4.62 -1.81 -32.54
CA TYR A 268 3.28 -2.14 -33.02
C TYR A 268 2.71 -3.41 -32.38
N GLY A 269 3.54 -4.19 -31.71
CA GLY A 269 3.14 -5.47 -31.14
C GLY A 269 4.22 -6.15 -30.34
N LYS A 270 4.02 -7.43 -30.08
CA LYS A 270 4.93 -8.27 -29.32
C LYS A 270 5.64 -9.27 -30.21
N CYS A 271 6.95 -9.40 -30.03
CA CYS A 271 7.81 -10.33 -30.76
C CYS A 271 8.14 -11.53 -29.90
N TYR A 272 8.15 -12.74 -30.47
CA TYR A 272 8.34 -14.00 -29.79
C TYR A 272 9.30 -14.91 -30.56
N ARG A 273 10.10 -15.70 -29.84
CA ARG A 273 10.80 -16.86 -30.39
C ARG A 273 10.13 -18.13 -29.89
N ILE A 274 9.59 -18.94 -30.79
CA ILE A 274 8.77 -20.12 -30.44
C ILE A 274 9.49 -21.45 -30.72
N GLY A 275 10.58 -21.42 -31.47
CA GLY A 275 11.38 -22.58 -31.83
C GLY A 275 12.85 -22.22 -32.01
N GLY A 276 13.63 -23.12 -32.55
CA GLY A 276 15.05 -22.90 -32.86
C GLY A 276 15.28 -21.70 -33.77
N ASP A 277 14.64 -21.72 -34.94
CA ASP A 277 14.67 -20.75 -36.03
C ASP A 277 13.30 -20.07 -36.27
N GLU A 278 12.31 -20.40 -35.46
CA GLU A 278 10.93 -19.95 -35.60
C GLU A 278 10.63 -18.76 -34.71
N PHE A 279 10.05 -17.72 -35.29
CA PHE A 279 9.63 -16.49 -34.62
C PHE A 279 8.17 -16.20 -34.88
N CYS A 280 7.53 -15.46 -33.98
CA CYS A 280 6.19 -14.92 -34.16
C CYS A 280 6.14 -13.46 -33.77
N VAL A 281 5.23 -12.74 -34.44
CA VAL A 281 4.86 -11.38 -34.07
C VAL A 281 3.35 -11.31 -33.98
N LEU A 282 2.86 -10.74 -32.87
CA LEU A 282 1.46 -10.37 -32.67
C LEU A 282 1.35 -8.85 -32.72
N ILE A 283 0.57 -8.35 -33.69
CA ILE A 283 0.31 -6.91 -33.87
C ILE A 283 -1.13 -6.65 -33.44
N PHE A 284 -1.32 -5.68 -32.57
CA PHE A 284 -2.63 -5.28 -32.07
C PHE A 284 -3.05 -3.91 -32.57
N ASP A 285 -2.08 -3.04 -32.84
CA ASP A 285 -2.29 -1.69 -33.32
C ASP A 285 -1.83 -1.56 -34.74
N SER A 286 -2.52 -0.70 -35.54
CA SER A 286 -2.12 -0.38 -36.89
C SER A 286 -2.06 -1.59 -37.85
N ILE A 287 -3.04 -2.48 -37.77
CA ILE A 287 -3.13 -3.72 -38.57
C ILE A 287 -3.15 -3.42 -40.05
N GLU A 288 -3.73 -2.30 -40.47
CA GLU A 288 -3.74 -1.80 -41.86
C GLU A 288 -2.32 -1.55 -42.39
N ASN A 289 -1.34 -1.39 -41.54
CA ASN A 289 0.04 -1.10 -41.92
C ASN A 289 0.93 -2.36 -42.01
N VAL A 290 0.38 -3.58 -41.86
CA VAL A 290 1.16 -4.83 -41.85
C VAL A 290 2.01 -4.98 -43.10
N ASP A 291 1.47 -4.68 -44.28
CA ASP A 291 2.23 -4.76 -45.53
C ASP A 291 3.41 -3.78 -45.58
N GLU A 292 3.26 -2.60 -45.00
CA GLU A 292 4.35 -1.63 -44.93
C GLU A 292 5.42 -2.06 -43.91
N LEU A 293 5.00 -2.63 -42.78
CA LEU A 293 5.93 -3.20 -41.76
C LEU A 293 6.72 -4.38 -42.36
N LEU A 294 6.09 -5.20 -43.19
CA LEU A 294 6.78 -6.28 -43.90
C LEU A 294 7.83 -5.75 -44.91
N LYS A 295 7.55 -4.64 -45.60
CA LYS A 295 8.54 -3.97 -46.44
C LYS A 295 9.69 -3.38 -45.63
N GLN A 296 9.40 -2.77 -44.50
CA GLN A 296 10.45 -2.28 -43.58
C GLN A 296 11.33 -3.43 -43.08
N MET A 297 10.74 -4.59 -42.79
CA MET A 297 11.49 -5.79 -42.46
C MET A 297 12.44 -6.23 -43.57
N ASP A 298 11.99 -6.19 -44.86
CA ASP A 298 12.87 -6.48 -45.99
C ASP A 298 14.05 -5.48 -46.07
N GLN A 299 13.79 -4.20 -45.81
CA GLN A 299 14.85 -3.18 -45.79
C GLN A 299 15.85 -3.42 -44.66
N GLU A 300 15.40 -3.78 -43.46
CA GLU A 300 16.29 -4.13 -42.35
C GLU A 300 17.14 -5.37 -42.63
N ILE A 301 16.55 -6.40 -43.23
CA ILE A 301 17.28 -7.59 -43.68
C ILE A 301 18.36 -7.24 -44.73
N VAL A 302 17.99 -6.42 -45.74
CA VAL A 302 18.95 -5.96 -46.77
C VAL A 302 20.07 -5.16 -46.14
N LYS A 303 19.77 -4.27 -45.19
CA LYS A 303 20.76 -3.48 -44.44
C LYS A 303 21.69 -4.37 -43.63
N TYR A 304 21.14 -5.40 -42.96
CA TYR A 304 21.93 -6.40 -42.22
C TYR A 304 22.87 -7.12 -43.19
N ASN A 305 22.39 -7.65 -44.28
CA ASN A 305 23.16 -8.45 -45.24
C ASN A 305 24.31 -7.68 -45.92
N ARG A 306 24.19 -6.34 -46.04
CA ARG A 306 25.27 -5.49 -46.58
C ARG A 306 26.47 -5.36 -45.62
N ASN A 307 26.22 -5.48 -44.35
CA ASN A 307 27.21 -5.14 -43.30
C ASN A 307 27.71 -6.35 -42.52
N ASN A 308 27.15 -7.54 -42.74
CA ASN A 308 27.44 -8.72 -41.96
C ASN A 308 27.90 -9.89 -42.85
N ARG A 309 28.62 -10.82 -42.22
CA ARG A 309 29.23 -11.97 -42.88
C ARG A 309 28.25 -13.06 -43.28
N TYR A 310 27.26 -13.30 -42.43
CA TYR A 310 26.29 -14.36 -42.61
C TYR A 310 25.01 -13.81 -43.25
N TYR A 311 24.55 -14.48 -44.30
CA TYR A 311 23.37 -14.04 -45.02
C TYR A 311 22.10 -14.41 -44.29
N LEU A 312 21.30 -13.40 -43.94
CA LEU A 312 20.01 -13.55 -43.29
C LEU A 312 18.90 -13.56 -44.32
N SER A 313 18.06 -14.59 -44.27
CA SER A 313 16.79 -14.68 -45.02
C SER A 313 15.73 -15.20 -44.07
N ILE A 314 14.54 -14.63 -44.11
CA ILE A 314 13.43 -14.99 -43.21
C ILE A 314 12.18 -15.21 -44.06
N ALA A 315 11.69 -16.47 -44.11
CA ALA A 315 10.38 -16.79 -44.62
C ALA A 315 9.30 -16.27 -43.65
N ARG A 316 8.17 -15.81 -44.19
CA ARG A 316 7.10 -15.26 -43.37
C ARG A 316 5.72 -15.54 -43.92
N GLY A 317 4.72 -15.65 -43.06
CA GLY A 317 3.31 -15.76 -43.40
C GLY A 317 2.46 -14.99 -42.43
N VAL A 318 1.36 -14.46 -42.91
CA VAL A 318 0.48 -13.54 -42.17
C VAL A 318 -0.94 -14.09 -42.15
N SER A 319 -1.58 -13.99 -41.00
CA SER A 319 -3.02 -14.17 -40.89
C SER A 319 -3.62 -13.13 -39.92
N PHE A 320 -4.87 -12.78 -40.19
CA PHE A 320 -5.62 -11.83 -39.38
C PHE A 320 -6.62 -12.57 -38.47
N LEU A 321 -6.82 -12.06 -37.27
CA LEU A 321 -7.73 -12.67 -36.27
C LEU A 321 -9.18 -12.67 -36.77
N LYS A 322 -9.61 -11.62 -37.50
CA LYS A 322 -10.91 -11.56 -38.15
C LYS A 322 -10.80 -12.00 -39.62
N ASP A 323 -11.81 -12.70 -40.08
CA ASP A 323 -11.99 -13.02 -41.48
C ASP A 323 -12.48 -11.81 -42.30
N THR A 324 -12.68 -12.00 -43.60
CA THR A 324 -13.18 -10.96 -44.55
C THR A 324 -14.60 -10.50 -44.24
N GLU A 325 -15.36 -11.27 -43.47
CA GLU A 325 -16.72 -10.95 -43.02
C GLU A 325 -16.71 -10.27 -41.61
N GLY A 326 -15.53 -10.07 -41.01
CA GLY A 326 -15.35 -9.47 -39.70
C GLY A 326 -15.60 -10.43 -38.53
N LYS A 327 -15.76 -11.73 -38.82
CA LYS A 327 -15.94 -12.75 -37.77
C LYS A 327 -14.60 -13.20 -37.23
N GLN A 328 -14.49 -13.28 -35.89
CA GLN A 328 -13.30 -13.76 -35.24
C GLN A 328 -13.08 -15.26 -35.49
N LYS A 329 -11.87 -15.61 -35.89
CA LYS A 329 -11.42 -16.98 -36.08
C LYS A 329 -11.09 -17.64 -34.73
N LYS A 330 -11.13 -18.98 -34.72
CA LYS A 330 -10.53 -19.72 -33.59
C LYS A 330 -9.02 -19.55 -33.61
N ILE A 331 -8.41 -19.53 -32.44
CA ILE A 331 -6.94 -19.38 -32.33
C ILE A 331 -6.19 -20.46 -33.10
N SER A 332 -6.70 -21.71 -33.11
CA SER A 332 -6.14 -22.81 -33.92
C SER A 332 -6.11 -22.51 -35.41
N ASP A 333 -7.22 -21.97 -35.95
CA ASP A 333 -7.36 -21.71 -37.38
C ASP A 333 -6.51 -20.51 -37.77
N TRP A 334 -6.47 -19.49 -36.93
CA TRP A 334 -5.63 -18.30 -37.11
C TRP A 334 -4.13 -18.66 -37.17
N LYS A 335 -3.65 -19.48 -36.25
CA LYS A 335 -2.28 -20.01 -36.23
C LYS A 335 -1.99 -20.83 -37.50
N TYR A 336 -2.89 -21.73 -37.85
CA TYR A 336 -2.74 -22.61 -38.99
C TYR A 336 -2.62 -21.83 -40.29
N GLU A 337 -3.44 -20.82 -40.48
CA GLU A 337 -3.38 -19.96 -41.68
C GLU A 337 -2.05 -19.22 -41.82
N ALA A 338 -1.54 -18.62 -40.71
CA ALA A 338 -0.25 -17.92 -40.73
C ALA A 338 0.91 -18.89 -41.02
N ASP A 339 0.90 -20.09 -40.45
CA ASP A 339 1.89 -21.13 -40.69
C ASP A 339 1.85 -21.62 -42.15
N GLN A 340 0.65 -21.86 -42.72
CA GLN A 340 0.49 -22.29 -44.10
C GLN A 340 0.96 -21.21 -45.10
N ASP A 341 0.67 -19.94 -44.84
CA ASP A 341 1.16 -18.84 -45.68
C ASP A 341 2.70 -18.76 -45.61
N MET A 342 3.30 -18.88 -44.45
CA MET A 342 4.76 -18.94 -44.27
C MET A 342 5.36 -20.11 -45.09
N TYR A 343 4.79 -21.29 -44.96
CA TYR A 343 5.27 -22.47 -45.66
C TYR A 343 5.19 -22.31 -47.19
N CYS A 344 4.10 -21.74 -47.70
CA CYS A 344 3.93 -21.43 -49.13
C CYS A 344 4.99 -20.42 -49.63
N ASN A 345 5.28 -19.40 -48.83
CA ASN A 345 6.29 -18.41 -49.14
C ASN A 345 7.70 -19.01 -49.12
N LYS A 346 8.01 -19.88 -48.15
CA LYS A 346 9.29 -20.61 -48.07
C LYS A 346 9.52 -21.49 -49.30
N LYS A 347 8.49 -22.21 -49.79
CA LYS A 347 8.58 -23.02 -51.02
C LYS A 347 8.83 -22.18 -52.28
N ARG A 348 8.16 -21.06 -52.43
CA ARG A 348 8.32 -20.17 -53.61
C ARG A 348 9.75 -19.62 -53.67
N ARG A 349 10.35 -19.22 -52.52
CA ARG A 349 11.74 -18.74 -52.48
C ARG A 349 12.74 -19.83 -52.86
N ASN A 350 12.60 -21.04 -52.32
CA ASN A 350 13.46 -22.17 -52.62
C ASN A 350 13.39 -22.64 -54.09
N MET A 351 12.28 -22.37 -54.80
CA MET A 351 12.16 -22.62 -56.25
C MET A 351 12.89 -21.55 -57.07
N ASN A 352 12.84 -20.28 -56.65
CA ASN A 352 13.50 -19.20 -57.36
C ASN A 352 15.03 -19.23 -57.21
N ASP A 353 15.54 -19.73 -56.06
CA ASP A 353 16.98 -19.86 -55.82
C ASP A 353 17.63 -21.07 -56.55
N ARG A 354 16.82 -21.91 -57.24
CA ARG A 354 17.25 -23.06 -58.02
C ARG A 354 17.25 -22.79 -59.53
N LEU A 355 16.72 -21.64 -59.96
CA LEU A 355 16.74 -21.18 -61.35
C LEU A 355 17.84 -20.15 -61.57
#